data_05733a82195e90b4236372466a151f40
#
_entry.id   05733a82195e90b4236372466a151f40
#
_cell.length_a   1.000
_cell.length_b   1.000
_cell.length_c   1.000
_cell.angle_alpha   90.00
_cell.angle_beta   90.00
_cell.angle_gamma   90.00
#
_symmetry.space_group_name_H-M   'P 1'
#
loop_
_entity.id
_entity.type
_entity.pdbx_description
1 polymer ?
#
loop_
_entity_poly.entity_id
_entity_poly.type
_entity_poly.pdbx_seq_one_letter_code
_entity_poly.pdbx_strand_id
1 'polypeptide(L)'
;ASDVYKRQGVIQAIGMAYGLRVAVNNPTFFSYLTIVVSLTAGTILLMWIGEQITARGIGNGISLIIFAGIISRLPSGMAVMYRYLQAGTINIFNLLIFAVLAVLMVMFVVAITVAYRKIPVQYAKRVVGRKMYGGHTTYIPLKVNQAGVMPIIFASSVLMFPVTIAQFIQVPWVQKVASYLQWGTPLQTTLYVLLILFFTYFYTAVSLNIPEMCDNIKKYGGFIPGLRPGKPTIAYLDKIMNRITLAGAVFLAFIAVMPNIIVWLTGISGIYFGGTALLIVVGVALDTMKQVESMVLMRHYQGFMK
;
A
#
# COMPACT_ATOMS: atom_id res chain seq x y z
N ALA A 1 -9.21 18.78 3.74
CA ALA A 1 -8.35 17.78 3.06
C ALA A 1 -8.31 18.00 1.55
N SER A 2 -9.46 18.24 0.89
CA SER A 2 -9.55 18.43 -0.57
C SER A 2 -8.65 19.57 -1.10
N ASP A 3 -8.54 20.71 -0.39
CA ASP A 3 -7.75 21.84 -0.85
C ASP A 3 -6.23 21.63 -0.78
N VAL A 4 -5.77 20.80 0.16
CA VAL A 4 -4.35 20.43 0.28
C VAL A 4 -3.93 19.59 -0.92
N TYR A 5 -4.73 18.62 -1.32
CA TYR A 5 -4.46 17.75 -2.48
C TYR A 5 -4.50 18.54 -3.81
N LYS A 6 -5.40 19.54 -3.94
CA LYS A 6 -5.45 20.41 -5.11
C LYS A 6 -4.15 21.22 -5.27
N ARG A 7 -3.67 21.82 -4.17
CA ARG A 7 -2.40 22.57 -4.16
C ARG A 7 -1.21 21.66 -4.49
N GLN A 8 -1.17 20.47 -3.92
CA GLN A 8 -0.14 19.48 -4.22
C GLN A 8 -0.15 19.05 -5.68
N GLY A 9 -1.35 18.87 -6.29
CA GLY A 9 -1.52 18.55 -7.70
C GLY A 9 -0.93 19.62 -8.62
N VAL A 10 -1.12 20.91 -8.29
CA VAL A 10 -0.53 22.03 -9.04
C VAL A 10 0.99 22.01 -8.95
N ILE A 11 1.56 21.83 -7.74
CA ILE A 11 3.02 21.80 -7.55
C ILE A 11 3.63 20.63 -8.34
N GLN A 12 3.01 19.46 -8.30
CA GLN A 12 3.47 18.29 -9.07
C GLN A 12 3.34 18.51 -10.58
N ALA A 13 2.28 19.15 -11.03
CA ALA A 13 2.09 19.47 -12.44
C ALA A 13 3.17 20.43 -12.97
N ILE A 14 3.58 21.42 -12.17
CA ILE A 14 4.69 22.33 -12.50
C ILE A 14 6.01 21.54 -12.58
N GLY A 15 6.27 20.67 -11.60
CA GLY A 15 7.47 19.81 -11.60
C GLY A 15 7.53 18.89 -12.83
N MET A 16 6.41 18.25 -13.17
CA MET A 16 6.31 17.39 -14.36
C MET A 16 6.48 18.20 -15.67
N ALA A 17 5.85 19.35 -15.78
CA ALA A 17 5.98 20.21 -16.95
C ALA A 17 7.43 20.63 -17.20
N TYR A 18 8.16 20.94 -16.12
CA TYR A 18 9.59 21.26 -16.21
C TYR A 18 10.45 20.05 -16.56
N GLY A 19 10.13 18.87 -15.99
CA GLY A 19 10.82 17.61 -16.31
C GLY A 19 10.65 17.18 -17.77
N LEU A 20 9.51 17.50 -18.37
CA LEU A 20 9.18 17.19 -19.77
C LEU A 20 9.73 18.23 -20.77
N ARG A 21 10.52 19.22 -20.34
CA ARG A 21 11.03 20.31 -21.20
C ARG A 21 11.71 19.84 -22.48
N VAL A 22 12.38 18.66 -22.43
CA VAL A 22 13.09 18.06 -23.58
C VAL A 22 12.10 17.52 -24.62
N ALA A 23 10.88 17.17 -24.22
CA ALA A 23 9.83 16.63 -25.09
C ALA A 23 8.91 17.74 -25.66
N VAL A 24 9.06 18.97 -25.21
CA VAL A 24 8.25 20.12 -25.69
C VAL A 24 8.89 20.73 -26.92
N ASN A 25 8.26 20.57 -28.08
CA ASN A 25 8.78 21.05 -29.37
C ASN A 25 8.96 22.59 -29.41
N ASN A 26 8.09 23.36 -28.74
CA ASN A 26 8.16 24.82 -28.63
C ASN A 26 8.10 25.22 -27.15
N PRO A 27 9.23 25.49 -26.48
CA PRO A 27 9.25 25.83 -25.06
C PRO A 27 8.85 27.29 -24.81
N THR A 28 7.55 27.59 -25.03
CA THR A 28 6.95 28.88 -24.76
C THR A 28 6.26 28.89 -23.39
N PHE A 29 6.17 30.03 -22.73
CA PHE A 29 5.44 30.15 -21.46
C PHE A 29 4.01 29.58 -21.55
N PHE A 30 3.31 29.84 -22.64
CA PHE A 30 1.95 29.33 -22.88
C PHE A 30 1.92 27.80 -23.00
N SER A 31 2.95 27.15 -23.59
CA SER A 31 3.04 25.70 -23.69
C SER A 31 3.16 25.05 -22.29
N TYR A 32 4.01 25.61 -21.45
CA TYR A 32 4.13 25.13 -20.07
C TYR A 32 2.86 25.38 -19.26
N LEU A 33 2.25 26.53 -19.39
CA LEU A 33 0.98 26.86 -18.76
C LEU A 33 -0.12 25.87 -19.16
N THR A 34 -0.23 25.57 -20.44
CA THR A 34 -1.20 24.58 -20.96
C THR A 34 -0.95 23.19 -20.39
N ILE A 35 0.31 22.74 -20.32
CA ILE A 35 0.66 21.45 -19.73
C ILE A 35 0.27 21.41 -18.25
N VAL A 36 0.63 22.44 -17.47
CA VAL A 36 0.32 22.50 -16.03
C VAL A 36 -1.19 22.51 -15.80
N VAL A 37 -1.95 23.32 -16.55
CA VAL A 37 -3.41 23.38 -16.42
C VAL A 37 -4.04 22.05 -16.80
N SER A 38 -3.61 21.43 -17.89
CA SER A 38 -4.15 20.13 -18.34
C SER A 38 -3.88 19.02 -17.33
N LEU A 39 -2.66 18.93 -16.80
CA LEU A 39 -2.30 17.92 -15.79
C LEU A 39 -3.07 18.15 -14.48
N THR A 40 -3.21 19.41 -14.07
CA THR A 40 -3.96 19.76 -12.85
C THR A 40 -5.44 19.45 -13.03
N ALA A 41 -6.04 19.82 -14.16
CA ALA A 41 -7.43 19.53 -14.47
C ALA A 41 -7.69 18.00 -14.50
N GLY A 42 -6.80 17.23 -15.14
CA GLY A 42 -6.87 15.78 -15.16
C GLY A 42 -6.81 15.16 -13.74
N THR A 43 -5.92 15.66 -12.90
CA THR A 43 -5.78 15.19 -11.52
C THR A 43 -7.03 15.48 -10.69
N ILE A 44 -7.58 16.70 -10.83
CA ILE A 44 -8.81 17.10 -10.13
C ILE A 44 -10.01 16.28 -10.61
N LEU A 45 -10.11 16.02 -11.91
CA LEU A 45 -11.16 15.19 -12.49
C LEU A 45 -11.10 13.75 -11.95
N LEU A 46 -9.92 13.15 -11.95
CA LEU A 46 -9.74 11.80 -11.38
C LEU A 46 -10.08 11.74 -9.89
N MET A 47 -9.72 12.77 -9.13
CA MET A 47 -10.04 12.87 -7.71
C MET A 47 -11.56 12.97 -7.51
N TRP A 48 -12.25 13.80 -8.29
CA TRP A 48 -13.69 13.92 -8.24
C TRP A 48 -14.41 12.62 -8.60
N ILE A 49 -13.95 11.90 -9.65
CA ILE A 49 -14.47 10.58 -10.02
C ILE A 49 -14.25 9.60 -8.86
N GLY A 50 -13.06 9.59 -8.24
CA GLY A 50 -12.76 8.74 -7.09
C GLY A 50 -13.68 9.01 -5.89
N GLU A 51 -13.98 10.28 -5.60
CA GLU A 51 -14.92 10.67 -4.56
C GLU A 51 -16.35 10.21 -4.89
N GLN A 52 -16.79 10.31 -6.14
CA GLN A 52 -18.11 9.80 -6.57
C GLN A 52 -18.20 8.27 -6.45
N ILE A 53 -17.14 7.54 -6.82
CA ILE A 53 -17.10 6.08 -6.65
C ILE A 53 -17.18 5.73 -5.16
N THR A 54 -16.47 6.44 -4.29
CA THR A 54 -16.49 6.19 -2.84
C THR A 54 -17.85 6.50 -2.24
N ALA A 55 -18.51 7.59 -2.69
CA ALA A 55 -19.77 8.04 -2.13
C ALA A 55 -20.98 7.19 -2.57
N ARG A 56 -20.96 6.68 -3.80
CA ARG A 56 -22.12 5.98 -4.43
C ARG A 56 -21.84 4.55 -4.85
N GLY A 57 -20.56 4.14 -4.85
CA GLY A 57 -20.11 2.83 -5.30
C GLY A 57 -19.68 1.92 -4.15
N ILE A 58 -18.81 0.97 -4.48
CA ILE A 58 -18.23 -0.01 -3.56
C ILE A 58 -16.73 0.25 -3.50
N GLY A 59 -16.17 0.26 -2.31
CA GLY A 59 -14.72 0.42 -2.12
C GLY A 59 -14.26 1.88 -2.02
N ASN A 60 -12.94 2.03 -1.90
CA ASN A 60 -12.31 3.34 -1.98
C ASN A 60 -12.07 3.69 -3.45
N GLY A 61 -12.76 4.70 -3.98
CA GLY A 61 -12.71 5.05 -5.39
C GLY A 61 -11.31 5.44 -5.89
N ILE A 62 -10.52 6.14 -5.08
CA ILE A 62 -9.14 6.49 -5.45
C ILE A 62 -8.29 5.23 -5.60
N SER A 63 -8.40 4.31 -4.65
CA SER A 63 -7.70 3.03 -4.70
C SER A 63 -8.09 2.19 -5.91
N LEU A 64 -9.39 2.20 -6.28
CA LEU A 64 -9.89 1.51 -7.47
C LEU A 64 -9.36 2.12 -8.77
N ILE A 65 -9.23 3.45 -8.85
CA ILE A 65 -8.63 4.12 -10.02
C ILE A 65 -7.15 3.72 -10.16
N ILE A 66 -6.39 3.69 -9.06
CA ILE A 66 -4.99 3.24 -9.08
C ILE A 66 -4.90 1.77 -9.50
N PHE A 67 -5.76 0.92 -8.95
CA PHE A 67 -5.88 -0.49 -9.31
C PHE A 67 -6.14 -0.68 -10.81
N ALA A 68 -7.13 0.05 -11.37
CA ALA A 68 -7.44 0.01 -12.79
C ALA A 68 -6.26 0.47 -13.65
N GLY A 69 -5.54 1.53 -13.22
CA GLY A 69 -4.34 2.02 -13.89
C GLY A 69 -3.19 1.01 -13.89
N ILE A 70 -3.05 0.19 -12.85
CA ILE A 70 -2.05 -0.88 -12.80
C ILE A 70 -2.46 -2.04 -13.73
N ILE A 71 -3.73 -2.48 -13.64
CA ILE A 71 -4.24 -3.59 -14.45
C ILE A 71 -4.23 -3.25 -15.94
N SER A 72 -4.54 -2.00 -16.32
CA SER A 72 -4.53 -1.57 -17.73
C SER A 72 -3.15 -1.72 -18.41
N ARG A 73 -2.08 -1.81 -17.62
CA ARG A 73 -0.71 -2.04 -18.13
C ARG A 73 -0.36 -3.52 -18.32
N LEU A 74 -1.13 -4.46 -17.77
CA LEU A 74 -0.85 -5.89 -17.91
C LEU A 74 -0.86 -6.38 -19.36
N PRO A 75 -1.84 -6.01 -20.22
CA PRO A 75 -1.84 -6.46 -21.62
C PRO A 75 -0.61 -5.98 -22.38
N SER A 76 -0.16 -4.74 -22.15
CA SER A 76 1.05 -4.21 -22.80
C SER A 76 2.32 -4.93 -22.30
N GLY A 77 2.38 -5.27 -21.02
CA GLY A 77 3.45 -6.09 -20.44
C GLY A 77 3.51 -7.48 -21.08
N MET A 78 2.36 -8.13 -21.26
CA MET A 78 2.29 -9.45 -21.95
C MET A 78 2.73 -9.35 -23.41
N ALA A 79 2.36 -8.28 -24.11
CA ALA A 79 2.82 -8.04 -25.48
C ALA A 79 4.35 -7.86 -25.59
N VAL A 80 4.96 -7.19 -24.62
CA VAL A 80 6.43 -7.04 -24.52
C VAL A 80 7.08 -8.40 -24.26
N MET A 81 6.54 -9.22 -23.38
CA MET A 81 7.00 -10.59 -23.13
C MET A 81 6.98 -11.44 -24.40
N TYR A 82 5.88 -11.38 -25.14
CA TYR A 82 5.73 -12.10 -26.40
C TYR A 82 6.78 -11.68 -27.45
N ARG A 83 7.07 -10.37 -27.56
CA ARG A 83 8.13 -9.86 -28.45
C ARG A 83 9.52 -10.35 -28.05
N TYR A 84 9.85 -10.38 -26.74
CA TYR A 84 11.12 -10.91 -26.26
C TYR A 84 11.28 -12.41 -26.55
N LEU A 85 10.19 -13.16 -26.47
CA LEU A 85 10.17 -14.59 -26.83
C LEU A 85 10.42 -14.78 -28.32
N GLN A 86 9.76 -13.97 -29.18
CA GLN A 86 9.97 -14.03 -30.65
C GLN A 86 11.39 -13.60 -31.07
N ALA A 87 11.96 -12.62 -30.37
CA ALA A 87 13.31 -12.14 -30.60
C ALA A 87 14.41 -13.12 -30.10
N GLY A 88 14.02 -14.24 -29.44
CA GLY A 88 14.95 -15.19 -28.86
C GLY A 88 15.76 -14.68 -27.69
N THR A 89 15.43 -13.49 -27.17
CA THR A 89 16.13 -12.86 -26.04
C THR A 89 15.82 -13.56 -24.72
N ILE A 90 14.68 -14.24 -24.65
CA ILE A 90 14.21 -14.98 -23.46
C ILE A 90 13.81 -16.39 -23.87
N ASN A 91 14.26 -17.37 -23.10
CA ASN A 91 13.85 -18.76 -23.29
C ASN A 91 12.47 -18.98 -22.65
N ILE A 92 11.70 -19.94 -23.23
CA ILE A 92 10.39 -20.33 -22.68
C ILE A 92 10.49 -20.80 -21.21
N PHE A 93 11.64 -21.34 -20.82
CA PHE A 93 11.93 -21.74 -19.45
C PHE A 93 11.99 -20.56 -18.49
N ASN A 94 12.61 -19.43 -18.88
CA ASN A 94 12.64 -18.19 -18.08
C ASN A 94 11.25 -17.58 -17.93
N LEU A 95 10.41 -17.68 -18.97
CA LEU A 95 9.02 -17.24 -18.93
C LEU A 95 8.19 -18.08 -17.94
N LEU A 96 8.41 -19.39 -17.92
CA LEU A 96 7.73 -20.30 -17.00
C LEU A 96 8.16 -20.02 -15.54
N ILE A 97 9.45 -19.83 -15.30
CA ILE A 97 9.96 -19.42 -13.98
C ILE A 97 9.32 -18.11 -13.53
N PHE A 98 9.26 -17.11 -14.41
CA PHE A 98 8.64 -15.83 -14.12
C PHE A 98 7.16 -16.00 -13.75
N ALA A 99 6.39 -16.77 -14.50
CA ALA A 99 4.98 -17.03 -14.23
C ALA A 99 4.77 -17.71 -12.87
N VAL A 100 5.57 -18.73 -12.56
CA VAL A 100 5.53 -19.43 -11.26
C VAL A 100 5.85 -18.46 -10.11
N LEU A 101 6.92 -17.67 -10.26
CA LEU A 101 7.30 -16.68 -9.25
C LEU A 101 6.23 -15.61 -9.07
N ALA A 102 5.58 -15.13 -10.13
CA ALA A 102 4.49 -14.17 -10.06
C ALA A 102 3.29 -14.73 -9.27
N VAL A 103 2.89 -15.97 -9.56
CA VAL A 103 1.79 -16.62 -8.82
C VAL A 103 2.16 -16.82 -7.34
N LEU A 104 3.36 -17.31 -7.04
CA LEU A 104 3.83 -17.48 -5.67
C LEU A 104 3.87 -16.14 -4.91
N MET A 105 4.30 -15.06 -5.57
CA MET A 105 4.25 -13.72 -4.97
C MET A 105 2.84 -13.28 -4.65
N VAL A 106 1.90 -13.44 -5.57
CA VAL A 106 0.49 -13.09 -5.31
C VAL A 106 -0.06 -13.90 -4.14
N MET A 107 0.17 -15.22 -4.11
CA MET A 107 -0.25 -16.08 -3.00
C MET A 107 0.35 -15.64 -1.66
N PHE A 108 1.63 -15.30 -1.65
CA PHE A 108 2.32 -14.83 -0.46
C PHE A 108 1.79 -13.49 0.04
N VAL A 109 1.56 -12.54 -0.87
CA VAL A 109 0.97 -11.23 -0.54
C VAL A 109 -0.44 -11.40 0.03
N VAL A 110 -1.29 -12.23 -0.59
CA VAL A 110 -2.64 -12.51 -0.11
C VAL A 110 -2.59 -13.14 1.30
N ALA A 111 -1.76 -14.15 1.49
CA ALA A 111 -1.65 -14.86 2.77
C ALA A 111 -1.28 -13.91 3.92
N ILE A 112 -0.30 -13.03 3.73
CA ILE A 112 0.13 -12.08 4.78
C ILE A 112 -0.86 -10.93 4.96
N THR A 113 -1.47 -10.44 3.88
CA THR A 113 -2.45 -9.33 3.96
C THR A 113 -3.74 -9.76 4.68
N VAL A 114 -4.14 -11.02 4.53
CA VAL A 114 -5.32 -11.59 5.22
C VAL A 114 -4.97 -12.06 6.64
N ALA A 115 -3.69 -12.31 6.93
CA ALA A 115 -3.24 -12.82 8.21
C ALA A 115 -3.50 -11.82 9.36
N TYR A 116 -4.11 -12.31 10.42
CA TYR A 116 -4.32 -11.54 11.65
C TYR A 116 -4.11 -12.40 12.89
N ARG A 117 -3.62 -11.78 13.96
CA ARG A 117 -3.50 -12.38 15.28
C ARG A 117 -4.72 -12.07 16.11
N LYS A 118 -5.44 -13.09 16.56
CA LYS A 118 -6.60 -12.96 17.46
C LYS A 118 -6.12 -12.89 18.91
N ILE A 119 -6.47 -11.82 19.61
CA ILE A 119 -6.23 -11.69 21.05
C ILE A 119 -7.56 -11.88 21.76
N PRO A 120 -7.70 -12.88 22.66
CA PRO A 120 -8.95 -13.13 23.35
C PRO A 120 -9.22 -12.03 24.40
N VAL A 121 -10.43 -11.50 24.39
CA VAL A 121 -10.95 -10.57 25.40
C VAL A 121 -12.20 -11.18 25.99
N GLN A 122 -12.24 -11.29 27.31
CA GLN A 122 -13.40 -11.78 28.04
C GLN A 122 -14.13 -10.60 28.67
N TYR A 123 -15.45 -10.60 28.54
CA TYR A 123 -16.31 -9.64 29.22
C TYR A 123 -16.94 -10.27 30.46
N ALA A 124 -16.99 -9.51 31.54
CA ALA A 124 -17.56 -9.98 32.81
C ALA A 124 -19.05 -10.34 32.61
N LYS A 125 -19.46 -11.46 33.18
CA LYS A 125 -20.89 -11.85 33.20
C LYS A 125 -21.63 -10.88 34.11
N ARG A 126 -22.67 -10.25 33.61
CA ARG A 126 -23.63 -9.47 34.42
C ARG A 126 -24.89 -10.29 34.63
N VAL A 127 -25.26 -10.49 35.89
CA VAL A 127 -26.53 -11.10 36.26
C VAL A 127 -27.50 -9.96 36.53
N VAL A 128 -28.57 -9.86 35.74
CA VAL A 128 -29.66 -8.90 35.98
C VAL A 128 -30.92 -9.70 36.22
N GLY A 129 -31.31 -9.84 37.48
CA GLY A 129 -32.39 -10.68 37.94
C GLY A 129 -32.10 -12.18 37.72
N ARG A 130 -33.01 -12.92 37.04
CA ARG A 130 -32.86 -14.35 36.70
C ARG A 130 -32.10 -14.60 35.37
N LYS A 131 -31.76 -13.56 34.62
CA LYS A 131 -31.08 -13.69 33.30
C LYS A 131 -29.61 -13.33 33.40
N MET A 132 -28.75 -14.22 32.91
CA MET A 132 -27.31 -13.96 32.76
C MET A 132 -27.06 -13.32 31.42
N TYR A 133 -26.49 -12.11 31.44
CA TYR A 133 -26.03 -11.38 30.26
C TYR A 133 -24.50 -11.32 30.26
N GLY A 134 -23.87 -11.53 29.10
CA GLY A 134 -22.40 -11.49 28.94
C GLY A 134 -21.74 -12.86 29.07
N GLY A 135 -20.43 -12.88 29.15
CA GLY A 135 -19.62 -14.11 29.17
C GLY A 135 -19.20 -14.59 27.78
N HIS A 136 -19.43 -13.79 26.74
CA HIS A 136 -18.89 -14.08 25.40
C HIS A 136 -17.40 -13.70 25.32
N THR A 137 -16.58 -14.61 24.83
CA THR A 137 -15.18 -14.33 24.49
C THR A 137 -15.17 -13.69 23.10
N THR A 138 -14.72 -12.44 23.03
CA THR A 138 -14.51 -11.72 21.80
C THR A 138 -13.02 -11.70 21.50
N TYR A 139 -12.65 -11.53 20.23
CA TYR A 139 -11.26 -11.46 19.81
C TYR A 139 -10.95 -10.10 19.18
N ILE A 140 -9.81 -9.52 19.57
CA ILE A 140 -9.26 -8.35 18.87
C ILE A 140 -8.41 -8.86 17.71
N PRO A 141 -8.79 -8.60 16.44
CA PRO A 141 -7.99 -8.99 15.28
C PRO A 141 -6.90 -7.94 15.03
N LEU A 142 -5.64 -8.30 15.26
CA LEU A 142 -4.49 -7.47 14.88
C LEU A 142 -3.93 -7.97 13.55
N LYS A 143 -4.02 -7.16 12.50
CA LYS A 143 -3.50 -7.49 11.17
C LYS A 143 -1.97 -7.56 11.21
N VAL A 144 -1.34 -8.51 10.49
CA VAL A 144 0.11 -8.58 10.35
C VAL A 144 0.65 -7.39 9.58
N ASN A 145 -0.01 -7.03 8.49
CA ASN A 145 0.27 -5.81 7.75
C ASN A 145 -0.74 -4.72 8.15
N GLN A 146 -0.52 -4.08 9.30
CA GLN A 146 -1.38 -3.01 9.81
C GLN A 146 -1.20 -1.71 9.02
N ALA A 147 0.04 -1.44 8.60
CA ALA A 147 0.41 -0.23 7.88
C ALA A 147 -0.04 -0.23 6.40
N GLY A 148 -0.44 -1.38 5.85
CA GLY A 148 -0.85 -1.50 4.46
C GLY A 148 0.29 -1.20 3.49
N VAL A 149 0.00 -0.42 2.47
CA VAL A 149 0.94 -0.05 1.39
C VAL A 149 1.65 1.28 1.66
N MET A 150 1.14 2.08 2.61
CA MET A 150 1.61 3.45 2.88
C MET A 150 3.12 3.56 3.14
N PRO A 151 3.76 2.71 3.95
CA PRO A 151 5.20 2.79 4.20
C PRO A 151 6.05 2.72 2.93
N ILE A 152 5.63 1.89 1.98
CA ILE A 152 6.35 1.72 0.71
C ILE A 152 6.21 2.97 -0.15
N ILE A 153 5.01 3.58 -0.19
CA ILE A 153 4.77 4.81 -0.94
C ILE A 153 5.61 5.96 -0.37
N PHE A 154 5.67 6.11 0.96
CA PHE A 154 6.49 7.13 1.59
C PHE A 154 7.99 6.90 1.35
N ALA A 155 8.46 5.66 1.52
CA ALA A 155 9.85 5.30 1.29
C ALA A 155 10.29 5.59 -0.17
N SER A 156 9.46 5.20 -1.14
CA SER A 156 9.73 5.49 -2.56
C SER A 156 9.72 6.98 -2.85
N SER A 157 8.79 7.73 -2.28
CA SER A 157 8.71 9.19 -2.46
C SER A 157 9.93 9.91 -1.91
N VAL A 158 10.39 9.51 -0.71
CA VAL A 158 11.60 10.09 -0.09
C VAL A 158 12.85 9.80 -0.93
N LEU A 159 12.98 8.59 -1.50
CA LEU A 159 14.11 8.23 -2.35
C LEU A 159 14.07 8.90 -3.72
N MET A 160 12.88 9.11 -4.28
CA MET A 160 12.73 9.80 -5.57
C MET A 160 13.03 11.30 -5.47
N PHE A 161 12.85 11.91 -4.31
CA PHE A 161 13.03 13.35 -4.13
C PHE A 161 14.47 13.84 -4.47
N PRO A 162 15.56 13.25 -3.92
CA PRO A 162 16.91 13.63 -4.29
C PRO A 162 17.25 13.40 -5.77
N VAL A 163 16.76 12.29 -6.33
CA VAL A 163 16.97 11.94 -7.74
C VAL A 163 16.29 12.96 -8.66
N THR A 164 15.09 13.39 -8.30
CA THR A 164 14.34 14.41 -9.05
C THR A 164 15.04 15.77 -8.97
N ILE A 165 15.52 16.18 -7.79
CA ILE A 165 16.26 17.43 -7.63
C ILE A 165 17.55 17.42 -8.46
N ALA A 166 18.26 16.29 -8.51
CA ALA A 166 19.49 16.15 -9.28
C ALA A 166 19.29 16.31 -10.79
N GLN A 167 18.09 16.08 -11.31
CA GLN A 167 17.76 16.36 -12.72
C GLN A 167 17.74 17.86 -13.05
N PHE A 168 17.48 18.71 -12.04
CA PHE A 168 17.47 20.17 -12.20
C PHE A 168 18.86 20.81 -11.97
N ILE A 169 19.71 20.16 -11.18
CA ILE A 169 21.00 20.67 -10.77
C ILE A 169 22.08 19.95 -11.56
N GLN A 170 22.67 20.60 -12.56
CA GLN A 170 23.72 20.02 -13.42
C GLN A 170 25.13 20.16 -12.78
N VAL A 171 25.25 19.87 -11.49
CA VAL A 171 26.54 19.89 -10.79
C VAL A 171 27.09 18.45 -10.70
N PRO A 172 28.36 18.21 -11.09
CA PRO A 172 28.92 16.85 -11.20
C PRO A 172 28.79 16.00 -9.93
N TRP A 173 28.99 16.58 -8.74
CA TRP A 173 28.87 15.84 -7.49
C TRP A 173 27.41 15.45 -7.17
N VAL A 174 26.42 16.31 -7.51
CA VAL A 174 24.98 16.00 -7.33
C VAL A 174 24.56 14.86 -8.23
N GLN A 175 25.01 14.85 -9.49
CA GLN A 175 24.75 13.78 -10.43
C GLN A 175 25.39 12.46 -9.98
N LYS A 176 26.61 12.52 -9.41
CA LYS A 176 27.28 11.34 -8.85
C LYS A 176 26.52 10.76 -7.66
N VAL A 177 26.01 11.59 -6.75
CA VAL A 177 25.15 11.13 -5.64
C VAL A 177 23.84 10.53 -6.18
N ALA A 178 23.20 11.20 -7.14
CA ALA A 178 21.97 10.72 -7.76
C ALA A 178 22.16 9.39 -8.50
N SER A 179 23.33 9.14 -9.12
CA SER A 179 23.63 7.87 -9.79
C SER A 179 23.67 6.69 -8.80
N TYR A 180 24.14 6.90 -7.57
CA TYR A 180 24.11 5.88 -6.51
C TYR A 180 22.70 5.62 -5.96
N LEU A 181 21.77 6.58 -6.12
CA LEU A 181 20.37 6.46 -5.72
C LEU A 181 19.47 6.00 -6.85
N GLN A 182 20.01 5.70 -8.03
CA GLN A 182 19.25 5.16 -9.14
C GLN A 182 18.68 3.78 -8.80
N TRP A 183 17.53 3.48 -9.38
CA TRP A 183 16.84 2.23 -9.19
C TRP A 183 17.71 1.03 -9.59
N GLY A 184 17.81 0.04 -8.69
CA GLY A 184 18.61 -1.16 -8.91
C GLY A 184 20.03 -1.12 -8.35
N THR A 185 20.51 0.00 -7.79
CA THR A 185 21.79 0.04 -7.12
C THR A 185 21.71 -0.58 -5.71
N PRO A 186 22.77 -1.23 -5.21
CA PRO A 186 22.76 -1.83 -3.87
C PRO A 186 22.50 -0.80 -2.76
N LEU A 187 23.04 0.40 -2.91
CA LEU A 187 22.84 1.49 -1.93
C LEU A 187 21.38 1.91 -1.88
N GLN A 188 20.76 2.15 -3.04
CA GLN A 188 19.33 2.50 -3.13
C GLN A 188 18.45 1.41 -2.52
N THR A 189 18.72 0.14 -2.84
CA THR A 189 17.94 -1.00 -2.30
C THR A 189 18.06 -1.09 -0.78
N THR A 190 19.26 -0.93 -0.23
CA THR A 190 19.48 -0.94 1.24
C THR A 190 18.77 0.22 1.92
N LEU A 191 18.89 1.42 1.37
CA LEU A 191 18.23 2.62 1.91
C LEU A 191 16.70 2.48 1.83
N TYR A 192 16.20 1.90 0.74
CA TYR A 192 14.78 1.63 0.54
C TYR A 192 14.22 0.69 1.61
N VAL A 193 14.92 -0.41 1.89
CA VAL A 193 14.56 -1.35 2.95
C VAL A 193 14.53 -0.66 4.31
N LEU A 194 15.57 0.12 4.65
CA LEU A 194 15.64 0.85 5.92
C LEU A 194 14.50 1.86 6.06
N LEU A 195 14.17 2.60 5.01
CA LEU A 195 13.04 3.54 5.01
C LEU A 195 11.70 2.82 5.15
N ILE A 196 11.51 1.67 4.50
CA ILE A 196 10.29 0.87 4.66
C ILE A 196 10.14 0.41 6.11
N LEU A 197 11.21 -0.10 6.74
CA LEU A 197 11.20 -0.48 8.15
C LEU A 197 10.81 0.72 9.03
N PHE A 198 11.49 1.85 8.84
CA PHE A 198 11.23 3.09 9.59
C PHE A 198 9.76 3.55 9.44
N PHE A 199 9.28 3.70 8.21
CA PHE A 199 7.93 4.17 7.96
C PHE A 199 6.86 3.17 8.41
N THR A 200 7.12 1.87 8.40
CA THR A 200 6.19 0.86 8.92
C THR A 200 5.98 1.04 10.41
N TYR A 201 7.06 1.20 11.18
CA TYR A 201 6.96 1.47 12.61
C TYR A 201 6.29 2.82 12.88
N PHE A 202 6.71 3.87 12.19
CA PHE A 202 6.15 5.20 12.33
C PHE A 202 4.63 5.21 12.05
N TYR A 203 4.22 4.65 10.92
CA TYR A 203 2.81 4.61 10.54
C TYR A 203 1.97 3.76 11.50
N THR A 204 2.47 2.63 11.93
CA THR A 204 1.78 1.78 12.90
C THR A 204 1.60 2.49 14.24
N ALA A 205 2.61 3.20 14.72
CA ALA A 205 2.54 3.98 15.96
C ALA A 205 1.52 5.13 15.88
N VAL A 206 1.41 5.78 14.72
CA VAL A 206 0.45 6.88 14.52
C VAL A 206 -0.98 6.36 14.33
N SER A 207 -1.14 5.22 13.62
CA SER A 207 -2.47 4.68 13.28
C SER A 207 -3.14 3.93 14.42
N LEU A 208 -2.39 3.42 15.38
CA LEU A 208 -2.90 2.61 16.50
C LEU A 208 -2.59 3.26 17.84
N ASN A 209 -3.64 3.73 18.48
CA ASN A 209 -3.57 4.21 19.86
C ASN A 209 -3.88 3.06 20.83
N ILE A 210 -2.83 2.30 21.22
CA ILE A 210 -2.98 1.15 22.13
C ILE A 210 -3.55 1.54 23.50
N PRO A 211 -3.12 2.65 24.15
CA PRO A 211 -3.73 3.13 25.37
C PRO A 211 -5.24 3.32 25.27
N GLU A 212 -5.71 4.00 24.24
CA GLU A 212 -7.13 4.26 24.00
C GLU A 212 -7.92 2.95 23.77
N MET A 213 -7.33 2.02 23.01
CA MET A 213 -7.93 0.70 22.80
C MET A 213 -8.08 -0.07 24.12
N CYS A 214 -7.07 -0.05 24.99
CA CYS A 214 -7.11 -0.66 26.32
C CYS A 214 -8.14 -0.01 27.22
N ASP A 215 -8.24 1.32 27.20
CA ASP A 215 -9.22 2.07 27.98
C ASP A 215 -10.66 1.76 27.52
N ASN A 216 -10.87 1.62 26.23
CA ASN A 216 -12.18 1.22 25.70
C ASN A 216 -12.55 -0.20 26.15
N ILE A 217 -11.62 -1.16 26.08
CA ILE A 217 -11.85 -2.53 26.59
C ILE A 217 -12.23 -2.48 28.07
N LYS A 218 -11.52 -1.70 28.88
CA LYS A 218 -11.79 -1.53 30.31
C LYS A 218 -13.14 -0.88 30.58
N LYS A 219 -13.51 0.16 29.82
CA LYS A 219 -14.81 0.86 29.96
C LYS A 219 -16.00 -0.09 29.72
N TYR A 220 -15.85 -1.03 28.78
CA TYR A 220 -16.87 -2.04 28.49
C TYR A 220 -16.80 -3.27 29.40
N GLY A 221 -15.95 -3.26 30.45
CA GLY A 221 -15.82 -4.38 31.40
C GLY A 221 -15.10 -5.59 30.82
N GLY A 222 -14.34 -5.41 29.73
CA GLY A 222 -13.52 -6.44 29.14
C GLY A 222 -12.13 -6.54 29.79
N PHE A 223 -11.55 -7.73 29.78
CA PHE A 223 -10.19 -7.98 30.22
C PHE A 223 -9.55 -9.08 29.39
N ILE A 224 -8.23 -9.05 29.30
CA ILE A 224 -7.45 -10.14 28.66
C ILE A 224 -7.19 -11.22 29.72
N PRO A 225 -7.51 -12.49 29.45
CA PRO A 225 -7.27 -13.58 30.43
C PRO A 225 -5.81 -13.62 30.89
N GLY A 226 -5.60 -13.69 32.20
CA GLY A 226 -4.28 -13.72 32.82
C GLY A 226 -3.60 -12.37 33.02
N LEU A 227 -4.22 -11.25 32.62
CA LEU A 227 -3.66 -9.90 32.77
C LEU A 227 -4.61 -8.98 33.55
N ARG A 228 -4.05 -8.15 34.44
CA ARG A 228 -4.82 -7.12 35.13
C ARG A 228 -5.13 -5.97 34.16
N PRO A 229 -6.39 -5.46 34.12
CA PRO A 229 -6.74 -4.30 33.32
C PRO A 229 -5.88 -3.07 33.68
N GLY A 230 -5.40 -2.33 32.67
CA GLY A 230 -4.60 -1.13 32.84
C GLY A 230 -3.18 -1.25 32.26
N LYS A 231 -2.18 -0.70 32.95
CA LYS A 231 -0.77 -0.67 32.49
C LYS A 231 -0.20 -2.01 32.04
N PRO A 232 -0.42 -3.15 32.75
CA PRO A 232 0.07 -4.44 32.29
C PRO A 232 -0.52 -4.89 30.94
N THR A 233 -1.80 -4.59 30.70
CA THR A 233 -2.47 -4.90 29.44
C THR A 233 -1.90 -4.07 28.29
N ILE A 234 -1.63 -2.78 28.51
CA ILE A 234 -0.99 -1.88 27.54
C ILE A 234 0.40 -2.42 27.16
N ALA A 235 1.25 -2.72 28.14
CA ALA A 235 2.60 -3.26 27.90
C ALA A 235 2.60 -4.59 27.15
N TYR A 236 1.62 -5.44 27.41
CA TYR A 236 1.47 -6.71 26.71
C TYR A 236 1.07 -6.50 25.23
N LEU A 237 0.09 -5.61 24.97
CA LEU A 237 -0.34 -5.28 23.62
C LEU A 237 0.76 -4.57 22.82
N ASP A 238 1.50 -3.64 23.44
CA ASP A 238 2.67 -3.00 22.84
C ASP A 238 3.73 -4.01 22.39
N LYS A 239 4.03 -4.97 23.27
CA LYS A 239 5.00 -6.03 22.95
C LYS A 239 4.55 -6.90 21.77
N ILE A 240 3.26 -7.23 21.70
CA ILE A 240 2.68 -8.00 20.58
C ILE A 240 2.73 -7.17 19.31
N MET A 241 2.29 -5.90 19.38
CA MET A 241 2.27 -5.00 18.23
C MET A 241 3.67 -4.81 17.65
N ASN A 242 4.67 -4.55 18.47
CA ASN A 242 6.05 -4.41 18.01
C ASN A 242 6.55 -5.65 17.26
N ARG A 243 6.22 -6.84 17.72
CA ARG A 243 6.59 -8.09 17.04
C ARG A 243 5.85 -8.28 15.71
N ILE A 244 4.56 -7.97 15.71
CA ILE A 244 3.73 -8.07 14.49
C ILE A 244 4.18 -7.02 13.47
N THR A 245 4.46 -5.79 13.92
CA THR A 245 4.97 -4.71 13.07
C THR A 245 6.32 -5.05 12.44
N LEU A 246 7.23 -5.69 13.21
CA LEU A 246 8.50 -6.17 12.66
C LEU A 246 8.27 -7.19 11.54
N ALA A 247 7.41 -8.19 11.77
CA ALA A 247 7.08 -9.19 10.77
C ALA A 247 6.45 -8.56 9.51
N GLY A 248 5.52 -7.61 9.69
CA GLY A 248 4.93 -6.84 8.60
C GLY A 248 5.95 -5.98 7.84
N ALA A 249 6.87 -5.34 8.55
CA ALA A 249 7.91 -4.50 7.96
C ALA A 249 8.91 -5.31 7.11
N VAL A 250 9.34 -6.48 7.62
CA VAL A 250 10.19 -7.42 6.87
C VAL A 250 9.45 -7.94 5.62
N PHE A 251 8.18 -8.27 5.76
CA PHE A 251 7.34 -8.66 4.64
C PHE A 251 7.26 -7.57 3.55
N LEU A 252 6.98 -6.32 3.95
CA LEU A 252 6.92 -5.19 3.04
C LEU A 252 8.26 -4.93 2.33
N ALA A 253 9.36 -5.00 3.08
CA ALA A 253 10.71 -4.87 2.54
C ALA A 253 11.04 -5.98 1.54
N PHE A 254 10.69 -7.23 1.85
CA PHE A 254 10.88 -8.37 0.95
C PHE A 254 10.11 -8.17 -0.38
N ILE A 255 8.85 -7.78 -0.31
CA ILE A 255 8.04 -7.54 -1.52
C ILE A 255 8.57 -6.35 -2.33
N ALA A 256 9.07 -5.31 -1.66
CA ALA A 256 9.62 -4.15 -2.34
C ALA A 256 10.92 -4.45 -3.11
N VAL A 257 11.72 -5.41 -2.65
CA VAL A 257 12.99 -5.82 -3.28
C VAL A 257 12.79 -6.94 -4.31
N MET A 258 11.70 -7.72 -4.18
CA MET A 258 11.44 -8.87 -5.06
C MET A 258 11.51 -8.59 -6.57
N PRO A 259 11.02 -7.46 -7.10
CA PRO A 259 11.14 -7.17 -8.53
C PRO A 259 12.60 -7.16 -9.00
N ASN A 260 13.52 -6.63 -8.19
CA ASN A 260 14.95 -6.60 -8.52
C ASN A 260 15.53 -8.03 -8.57
N ILE A 261 15.09 -8.90 -7.65
CA ILE A 261 15.50 -10.31 -7.62
C ILE A 261 14.96 -11.06 -8.84
N ILE A 262 13.69 -10.82 -9.20
CA ILE A 262 13.06 -11.46 -10.37
C ILE A 262 13.77 -11.05 -11.66
N VAL A 263 14.07 -9.75 -11.83
CA VAL A 263 14.82 -9.25 -12.99
C VAL A 263 16.21 -9.89 -13.07
N TRP A 264 16.88 -10.03 -11.92
CA TRP A 264 18.20 -10.66 -11.86
C TRP A 264 18.15 -12.15 -12.22
N LEU A 265 17.14 -12.89 -11.77
CA LEU A 265 16.99 -14.32 -12.04
C LEU A 265 16.53 -14.63 -13.46
N THR A 266 15.63 -13.83 -14.01
CA THR A 266 14.98 -14.11 -15.30
C THR A 266 15.59 -13.35 -16.47
N GLY A 267 16.36 -12.29 -16.21
CA GLY A 267 16.88 -11.38 -17.23
C GLY A 267 15.79 -10.53 -17.91
N ILE A 268 14.55 -10.61 -17.44
CA ILE A 268 13.40 -9.92 -18.03
C ILE A 268 13.33 -8.51 -17.47
N SER A 269 13.88 -7.53 -18.18
CA SER A 269 13.74 -6.11 -17.85
C SER A 269 12.58 -5.47 -18.63
N GLY A 270 11.92 -4.49 -18.04
CA GLY A 270 10.85 -3.73 -18.71
C GLY A 270 9.41 -4.19 -18.41
N ILE A 271 9.22 -5.22 -17.61
CA ILE A 271 7.90 -5.56 -17.10
C ILE A 271 7.76 -4.90 -15.74
N TYR A 272 6.87 -3.92 -15.67
CA TYR A 272 6.52 -3.22 -14.41
C TYR A 272 5.68 -4.13 -13.49
N PHE A 273 6.24 -5.26 -13.07
CA PHE A 273 5.69 -6.06 -11.98
C PHE A 273 6.31 -5.57 -10.66
N GLY A 274 6.13 -4.28 -10.36
CA GLY A 274 6.64 -3.69 -9.12
C GLY A 274 5.95 -4.32 -7.91
N GLY A 275 6.71 -4.66 -6.86
CA GLY A 275 6.15 -5.20 -5.61
C GLY A 275 5.10 -4.28 -5.00
N THR A 276 5.25 -2.96 -5.17
CA THR A 276 4.25 -1.95 -4.78
C THR A 276 2.94 -2.10 -5.56
N ALA A 277 3.02 -2.30 -6.88
CA ALA A 277 1.85 -2.49 -7.74
C ALA A 277 1.08 -3.76 -7.34
N LEU A 278 1.78 -4.86 -7.07
CA LEU A 278 1.17 -6.11 -6.57
C LEU A 278 0.46 -5.91 -5.23
N LEU A 279 1.10 -5.24 -4.28
CA LEU A 279 0.49 -4.96 -2.98
C LEU A 279 -0.77 -4.11 -3.11
N ILE A 280 -0.74 -3.07 -3.96
CA ILE A 280 -1.90 -2.22 -4.22
C ILE A 280 -3.03 -3.04 -4.86
N VAL A 281 -2.71 -3.82 -5.90
CA VAL A 281 -3.71 -4.64 -6.60
C VAL A 281 -4.35 -5.65 -5.67
N VAL A 282 -3.55 -6.40 -4.92
CA VAL A 282 -4.07 -7.41 -3.98
C VAL A 282 -4.81 -6.74 -2.81
N GLY A 283 -4.27 -5.66 -2.24
CA GLY A 283 -4.90 -4.95 -1.13
C GLY A 283 -6.26 -4.39 -1.51
N VAL A 284 -6.36 -3.68 -2.65
CA VAL A 284 -7.62 -3.10 -3.14
C VAL A 284 -8.62 -4.18 -3.51
N ALA A 285 -8.19 -5.27 -4.17
CA ALA A 285 -9.05 -6.39 -4.51
C ALA A 285 -9.67 -7.03 -3.24
N LEU A 286 -8.83 -7.29 -2.22
CA LEU A 286 -9.29 -7.88 -0.96
C LEU A 286 -10.22 -6.96 -0.17
N ASP A 287 -9.91 -5.66 -0.10
CA ASP A 287 -10.77 -4.69 0.60
C ASP A 287 -12.11 -4.52 -0.11
N THR A 288 -12.10 -4.46 -1.44
CA THR A 288 -13.34 -4.39 -2.24
C THR A 288 -14.18 -5.67 -2.09
N MET A 289 -13.55 -6.84 -2.13
CA MET A 289 -14.22 -8.12 -1.95
C MET A 289 -14.91 -8.20 -0.57
N LYS A 290 -14.23 -7.80 0.51
CA LYS A 290 -14.80 -7.76 1.86
C LYS A 290 -15.99 -6.80 1.96
N GLN A 291 -15.95 -5.67 1.28
CA GLN A 291 -17.07 -4.73 1.26
C GLN A 291 -18.26 -5.28 0.50
N VAL A 292 -18.03 -5.92 -0.65
CA VAL A 292 -19.08 -6.64 -1.40
C VAL A 292 -19.72 -7.72 -0.53
N GLU A 293 -18.90 -8.55 0.13
CA GLU A 293 -19.38 -9.61 1.02
C GLU A 293 -20.24 -9.05 2.16
N SER A 294 -19.80 -7.97 2.80
CA SER A 294 -20.57 -7.31 3.86
C SER A 294 -21.90 -6.75 3.37
N MET A 295 -21.94 -6.17 2.16
CA MET A 295 -23.18 -5.66 1.56
C MET A 295 -24.15 -6.77 1.18
N VAL A 296 -23.65 -7.88 0.66
CA VAL A 296 -24.48 -9.06 0.34
C VAL A 296 -25.10 -9.63 1.61
N LEU A 297 -24.31 -9.77 2.68
CA LEU A 297 -24.82 -10.23 3.98
C LEU A 297 -25.92 -9.31 4.52
N MET A 298 -25.72 -7.99 4.48
CA MET A 298 -26.75 -7.04 4.93
C MET A 298 -28.06 -7.14 4.14
N ARG A 299 -28.00 -7.34 2.82
CA ARG A 299 -29.19 -7.53 2.00
C ARG A 299 -29.92 -8.83 2.30
N HIS A 300 -29.22 -9.90 2.59
CA HIS A 300 -29.82 -11.16 3.01
C HIS A 300 -30.63 -11.02 4.31
N TYR A 301 -30.09 -10.29 5.30
CA TYR A 301 -30.79 -10.04 6.56
C TYR A 301 -32.06 -9.17 6.40
N GLN A 302 -32.06 -8.20 5.47
CA GLN A 302 -33.24 -7.38 5.18
C GLN A 302 -34.37 -8.18 4.46
N GLY A 303 -34.01 -9.24 3.74
CA GLY A 303 -34.97 -10.13 3.12
C GLY A 303 -35.75 -11.03 4.10
N PHE A 304 -35.19 -11.28 5.29
CA PHE A 304 -35.85 -12.08 6.34
C PHE A 304 -36.74 -11.27 7.28
N MET A 305 -36.74 -9.94 7.18
CA MET A 305 -37.55 -9.03 8.00
C MET A 305 -38.74 -8.44 7.24
N LYS A 306 -39.10 -8.99 6.09
CA LYS A 306 -40.35 -8.74 5.38
C LYS A 306 -41.24 -9.99 5.56
#